data_db4767b48c25c4bae11d2a93e3134fe5
#
_entry.id   db4767b48c25c4bae11d2a93e3134fe5
#
_cell.length_a   1.000
_cell.length_b   1.000
_cell.length_c   1.000
_cell.angle_alpha   90.00
_cell.angle_beta   90.00
_cell.angle_gamma   90.00
#
_symmetry.space_group_name_H-M   'P 1'
#
loop_
_entity.id
_entity.type
_entity.pdbx_description
1 polymer ?
#
loop_
_entity_poly.entity_id
_entity_poly.type
_entity_poly.pdbx_seq_one_letter_code
_entity_poly.pdbx_strand_id
1 'polypeptide(L)' 'MVRKLPAATQTVFNLFIMEGYTHKEIAVLLKITEGTSKWHVSDAKKKLQTMINDAG' A
#
# COMPACT_ATOMS: atom_id res chain seq x y z
N MET A 1 1.73 -2.37 -13.30
CA MET A 1 1.18 -2.76 -12.07
C MET A 1 1.54 -1.88 -10.90
N VAL A 2 2.34 -2.37 -9.96
CA VAL A 2 2.64 -1.60 -8.76
C VAL A 2 3.20 -0.22 -9.08
N ARG A 3 4.01 -0.13 -10.10
CA ARG A 3 4.65 1.14 -10.45
C ARG A 3 3.68 2.19 -10.98
N LYS A 4 2.42 1.85 -11.18
CA LYS A 4 1.41 2.85 -11.51
C LYS A 4 0.83 3.51 -10.27
N LEU A 5 1.19 3.02 -9.08
CA LEU A 5 0.77 3.61 -7.82
C LEU A 5 1.71 4.74 -7.43
N PRO A 6 1.23 5.72 -6.65
CA PRO A 6 2.12 6.73 -6.08
C PRO A 6 3.24 6.07 -5.29
N ALA A 7 4.41 6.70 -5.27
CA ALA A 7 5.59 6.12 -4.60
C ALA A 7 5.30 5.77 -3.13
N ALA A 8 4.62 6.65 -2.42
CA ALA A 8 4.29 6.41 -1.02
C ALA A 8 3.40 5.17 -0.86
N THR A 9 2.41 5.03 -1.74
CA THR A 9 1.50 3.89 -1.69
C THR A 9 2.26 2.59 -2.00
N GLN A 10 3.16 2.62 -2.97
CA GLN A 10 3.99 1.46 -3.29
C GLN A 10 4.84 1.05 -2.10
N THR A 11 5.47 2.02 -1.45
CA THR A 11 6.34 1.74 -0.30
C THR A 11 5.54 1.09 0.83
N VAL A 12 4.40 1.68 1.18
CA VAL A 12 3.57 1.14 2.26
C VAL A 12 3.06 -0.26 1.89
N PHE A 13 2.60 -0.44 0.67
CA PHE A 13 2.08 -1.73 0.23
C PHE A 13 3.18 -2.80 0.29
N ASN A 14 4.38 -2.49 -0.20
CA ASN A 14 5.49 -3.42 -0.18
C ASN A 14 5.89 -3.79 1.25
N LEU A 15 5.98 -2.82 2.14
CA LEU A 15 6.32 -3.09 3.53
C LEU A 15 5.27 -3.99 4.20
N PHE A 16 4.01 -3.74 3.92
CA PHE A 16 2.93 -4.50 4.54
C PHE A 16 2.84 -5.91 3.98
N ILE A 17 2.84 -6.04 2.65
CA ILE A 17 2.61 -7.34 1.99
C ILE A 17 3.89 -8.15 1.88
N MET A 18 4.97 -7.54 1.43
CA MET A 18 6.21 -8.27 1.13
C MET A 18 7.08 -8.47 2.36
N GLU A 19 7.17 -7.46 3.23
CA GLU A 19 8.03 -7.52 4.40
C GLU A 19 7.29 -7.96 5.67
N GLY A 20 5.96 -7.93 5.64
CA GLY A 20 5.17 -8.36 6.78
C GLY A 20 5.10 -7.36 7.93
N TYR A 21 5.39 -6.09 7.68
CA TYR A 21 5.32 -5.06 8.71
C TYR A 21 3.87 -4.75 9.04
N THR A 22 3.61 -4.44 10.32
CA THR A 22 2.29 -3.99 10.74
C THR A 22 2.09 -2.52 10.36
N HIS A 23 0.84 -2.06 10.36
CA HIS A 23 0.57 -0.64 10.09
C HIS A 23 1.26 0.25 11.11
N LYS A 24 1.33 -0.20 12.37
CA LYS A 24 2.03 0.55 13.42
C LYS A 24 3.51 0.69 13.10
N GLU A 25 4.13 -0.38 12.66
CA GLU A 25 5.55 -0.36 12.30
C GLU A 25 5.81 0.52 11.09
N ILE A 26 4.95 0.42 10.09
CA ILE A 26 5.06 1.25 8.90
C ILE A 26 4.89 2.73 9.25
N ALA A 27 3.94 3.03 10.13
CA ALA A 27 3.70 4.41 10.57
C ALA A 27 4.96 5.00 11.20
N VAL A 28 5.63 4.24 12.04
CA VAL A 28 6.88 4.70 12.69
C VAL A 28 7.98 4.88 11.65
N LEU A 29 8.16 3.91 10.77
CA LEU A 29 9.22 3.94 9.77
C LEU A 29 9.07 5.11 8.80
N LEU A 30 7.86 5.39 8.36
CA LEU A 30 7.60 6.41 7.36
C LEU A 30 7.13 7.73 7.97
N LYS A 31 7.02 7.80 9.29
CA LYS A 31 6.57 8.99 10.01
C LYS A 31 5.18 9.44 9.55
N ILE A 32 4.29 8.47 9.43
CA ILE A 32 2.89 8.70 9.08
C ILE A 32 2.02 8.09 10.18
N THR A 33 0.72 8.34 10.11
CA THR A 33 -0.20 7.74 11.09
C THR A 33 -0.57 6.32 10.66
N GLU A 34 -1.04 5.52 11.61
CA GLU A 34 -1.54 4.18 11.30
C GLU A 34 -2.72 4.24 10.33
N GLY A 35 -3.59 5.24 10.51
CA GLY A 35 -4.71 5.43 9.60
C GLY A 35 -4.25 5.69 8.17
N THR A 36 -3.20 6.50 8.01
CA THR A 36 -2.64 6.76 6.69
C THR A 36 -2.06 5.49 6.08
N SER A 37 -1.38 4.67 6.88
CA SER A 37 -0.84 3.40 6.41
C SER A 37 -1.96 2.48 5.93
N LYS A 38 -3.03 2.36 6.70
CA LYS A 38 -4.18 1.55 6.32
C LYS A 38 -4.81 2.05 5.04
N TRP A 39 -4.92 3.37 4.90
CA TRP A 39 -5.48 3.98 3.70
C TRP A 39 -4.65 3.64 2.47
N HIS A 40 -3.32 3.73 2.58
CA HIS A 40 -2.45 3.40 1.44
C HIS A 40 -2.62 1.96 1.00
N VAL A 41 -2.67 1.02 1.95
CA VAL A 41 -2.83 -0.39 1.63
C VAL A 41 -4.20 -0.63 0.99
N SER A 42 -5.25 -0.04 1.55
CA SER A 42 -6.59 -0.18 1.01
C SER A 42 -6.70 0.39 -0.40
N ASP A 43 -6.11 1.56 -0.62
CA ASP A 43 -6.10 2.20 -1.93
C ASP A 43 -5.33 1.37 -2.96
N ALA A 44 -4.19 0.83 -2.55
CA ALA A 44 -3.38 -0.02 -3.42
C ALA A 44 -4.16 -1.27 -3.84
N LYS A 45 -4.83 -1.92 -2.88
CA LYS A 45 -5.64 -3.10 -3.18
C LYS A 45 -6.75 -2.79 -4.16
N LYS A 46 -7.42 -1.66 -3.97
CA LYS A 46 -8.48 -1.24 -4.88
C LYS A 46 -7.96 -1.03 -6.28
N LYS A 47 -6.84 -0.33 -6.41
CA LYS A 47 -6.28 -0.03 -7.72
C LYS A 47 -5.79 -1.29 -8.43
N LEU A 48 -5.15 -2.18 -7.70
CA LEU A 48 -4.70 -3.44 -8.28
C LEU A 48 -5.87 -4.30 -8.72
N GLN A 49 -6.93 -4.35 -7.92
CA GLN A 49 -8.11 -5.11 -8.26
C GLN A 49 -8.79 -4.56 -9.52
N THR A 50 -8.86 -3.25 -9.63
CA THR A 50 -9.42 -2.60 -10.81
C THR A 50 -8.60 -2.93 -12.06
N MET A 51 -7.28 -2.89 -11.94
CA MET A 51 -6.41 -3.23 -13.07
C MET A 51 -6.59 -4.69 -13.51
N ILE A 52 -6.73 -5.60 -12.55
CA ILE A 52 -6.96 -7.01 -12.84
C ILE A 52 -8.30 -7.20 -13.53
N ASN A 53 -9.34 -6.54 -13.05
CA ASN A 53 -10.65 -6.63 -13.65
C ASN A 53 -10.67 -6.08 -15.06
N ASP A 54 -9.96 -4.97 -15.29
CA ASP A 54 -9.87 -4.38 -16.62
C ASP A 54 -9.10 -5.30 -17.57
N ALA A 55 -8.10 -5.98 -17.06
CA ALA A 55 -7.31 -6.91 -17.87
C ALA A 55 -8.06 -8.22 -18.16
N GLY A 56 -8.97 -8.55 -17.28
CA GLY A 56 -9.75 -9.77 -17.41
C GLY A 56 -10.87 -9.62 -18.40
#